data_b230d521301f2f38ad2871dcca179a24
#
_entry.id   b230d521301f2f38ad2871dcca179a24
#
_cell.length_a   1.000
_cell.length_b   1.000
_cell.length_c   1.000
_cell.angle_alpha   90.00
_cell.angle_beta   90.00
_cell.angle_gamma   90.00
#
_symmetry.space_group_name_H-M   'P 1'
#
loop_
_entity.id
_entity.type
_entity.pdbx_description
1 polymer ?
#
loop_
_entity_poly.entity_id
_entity_poly.type
_entity_poly.pdbx_seq_one_letter_code
_entity_poly.pdbx_strand_id
1 'polypeptide(L)'
;MHAKPIWDIADASWVDHPANRRFAVWNAGTASQTDDAVLDHETGLVWERSPATDKKAFDSAFVYSTTRVVAQRKGWRLPALEELLSLVDPTMTSPTLPTGHPFLNVQLDYFYWSSTVGIPVGNNSQLIWGYDFDDGSMSSIVVAMAKCYAWLVRGGYGHNYPW
;
A
#
# COMPACT_ATOMS: atom_id res chain seq x y z
N MET A 1 -18.06 -13.05 9.68
CA MET A 1 -16.80 -13.74 9.99
C MET A 1 -15.92 -13.61 8.75
N HIS A 2 -14.86 -12.80 8.80
CA HIS A 2 -13.96 -12.64 7.64
C HIS A 2 -13.00 -13.81 7.63
N ALA A 3 -12.87 -14.47 6.47
CA ALA A 3 -11.90 -15.55 6.32
C ALA A 3 -10.48 -14.98 6.41
N LYS A 4 -9.64 -15.58 7.23
CA LYS A 4 -8.22 -15.24 7.27
C LYS A 4 -7.59 -15.47 5.89
N PRO A 5 -6.65 -14.63 5.48
CA PRO A 5 -5.86 -14.90 4.27
C PRO A 5 -5.22 -16.29 4.35
N ILE A 6 -5.24 -17.04 3.25
CA ILE A 6 -4.72 -18.43 3.21
C ILE A 6 -3.29 -18.57 3.73
N TRP A 7 -2.47 -17.52 3.55
CA TRP A 7 -1.09 -17.52 4.02
C TRP A 7 -0.92 -17.26 5.53
N ASP A 8 -2.02 -16.94 6.22
CA ASP A 8 -2.05 -16.65 7.66
C ASP A 8 -2.74 -17.75 8.49
N ILE A 9 -3.14 -18.87 7.88
CA ILE A 9 -3.93 -19.93 8.54
C ILE A 9 -3.24 -20.52 9.78
N ALA A 10 -1.92 -20.49 9.84
CA ALA A 10 -1.15 -21.07 10.94
C ALA A 10 -0.81 -20.07 12.05
N ASP A 11 -1.23 -18.82 11.94
CA ASP A 11 -0.69 -17.76 12.77
C ASP A 11 -1.77 -17.01 13.54
N ALA A 12 -1.68 -17.05 14.86
CA ALA A 12 -2.61 -16.41 15.79
C ALA A 12 -2.22 -14.96 16.16
N SER A 13 -1.28 -14.37 15.43
CA SER A 13 -0.68 -13.09 15.83
C SER A 13 -1.38 -11.82 15.28
N TRP A 14 -2.44 -11.98 14.49
CA TRP A 14 -3.27 -10.86 14.09
C TRP A 14 -4.11 -10.34 15.25
N VAL A 15 -3.95 -9.08 15.58
CA VAL A 15 -4.69 -8.40 16.64
C VAL A 15 -5.45 -7.23 16.05
N ASP A 16 -6.77 -7.20 16.28
CA ASP A 16 -7.61 -6.08 15.87
C ASP A 16 -7.10 -4.78 16.48
N HIS A 17 -7.00 -3.74 15.65
CA HIS A 17 -6.56 -2.44 16.12
C HIS A 17 -7.64 -1.80 17.01
N PRO A 18 -7.29 -1.38 18.25
CA PRO A 18 -8.30 -0.95 19.22
C PRO A 18 -9.07 0.31 18.81
N ALA A 19 -8.42 1.22 18.06
CA ALA A 19 -9.02 2.46 17.62
C ALA A 19 -9.81 2.33 16.31
N ASN A 20 -9.55 1.30 15.49
CA ASN A 20 -10.27 1.06 14.26
C ASN A 20 -10.25 -0.43 13.90
N ARG A 21 -11.36 -1.13 14.16
CA ARG A 21 -11.49 -2.58 13.95
C ARG A 21 -11.55 -3.02 12.48
N ARG A 22 -11.60 -2.09 11.54
CA ARG A 22 -11.37 -2.40 10.13
C ARG A 22 -9.99 -3.05 9.94
N PHE A 23 -9.05 -2.69 10.79
CA PHE A 23 -7.66 -3.12 10.66
C PHE A 23 -7.23 -4.07 11.77
N ALA A 24 -6.45 -5.08 11.41
CA ALA A 24 -5.69 -5.90 12.34
C ALA A 24 -4.19 -5.74 12.08
N VAL A 25 -3.40 -5.67 13.13
CA VAL A 25 -1.95 -5.52 13.04
C VAL A 25 -1.27 -6.85 13.31
N TRP A 26 -0.39 -7.24 12.42
CA TRP A 26 0.58 -8.30 12.64
C TRP A 26 1.84 -7.70 13.24
N ASN A 27 2.15 -8.05 14.46
CA ASN A 27 3.41 -7.70 15.08
C ASN A 27 4.48 -8.70 14.65
N ALA A 28 5.49 -8.24 13.93
CA ALA A 28 6.59 -9.08 13.45
C ALA A 28 7.49 -9.62 14.57
N GLY A 29 7.26 -9.20 15.82
CA GLY A 29 8.10 -9.57 16.96
C GLY A 29 9.49 -8.91 16.93
N THR A 30 9.70 -7.96 16.02
CA THR A 30 10.92 -7.16 15.97
C THR A 30 10.80 -5.92 16.86
N ALA A 31 11.92 -5.29 17.18
CA ALA A 31 11.92 -4.03 17.93
C ALA A 31 11.33 -2.86 17.12
N SER A 32 11.18 -3.03 15.81
CA SER A 32 10.71 -1.99 14.89
C SER A 32 9.30 -2.29 14.39
N GLN A 33 8.35 -1.42 14.73
CA GLN A 33 6.98 -1.49 14.21
C GLN A 33 6.88 -1.22 12.68
N THR A 34 7.97 -0.77 12.06
CA THR A 34 8.03 -0.57 10.61
C THR A 34 8.12 -1.87 9.83
N ASP A 35 8.38 -2.99 10.51
CA ASP A 35 8.38 -4.33 9.94
C ASP A 35 7.04 -5.05 10.12
N ASP A 36 6.06 -4.39 10.73
CA ASP A 36 4.72 -4.92 10.92
C ASP A 36 3.88 -4.83 9.63
N ALA A 37 2.85 -5.65 9.56
CA ALA A 37 1.86 -5.60 8.50
C ALA A 37 0.46 -5.30 9.06
N VAL A 38 -0.40 -4.79 8.19
CA VAL A 38 -1.79 -4.45 8.51
C VAL A 38 -2.73 -5.20 7.57
N LEU A 39 -3.62 -6.00 8.14
CA LEU A 39 -4.74 -6.59 7.41
C LEU A 39 -5.90 -5.62 7.40
N ASP A 40 -6.41 -5.31 6.23
CA ASP A 40 -7.67 -4.61 6.04
C ASP A 40 -8.81 -5.63 5.90
N HIS A 41 -9.69 -5.70 6.89
CA HIS A 41 -10.81 -6.64 6.91
C HIS A 41 -11.87 -6.35 5.83
N GLU A 42 -11.96 -5.13 5.33
CA GLU A 42 -12.92 -4.78 4.28
C GLU A 42 -12.50 -5.32 2.92
N THR A 43 -11.20 -5.28 2.62
CA THR A 43 -10.69 -5.68 1.31
C THR A 43 -10.01 -7.04 1.31
N GLY A 44 -9.56 -7.52 2.49
CA GLY A 44 -8.70 -8.69 2.63
C GLY A 44 -7.26 -8.44 2.20
N LEU A 45 -6.90 -7.20 1.90
CA LEU A 45 -5.54 -6.81 1.55
C LEU A 45 -4.66 -6.70 2.79
N VAL A 46 -3.40 -7.00 2.62
CA VAL A 46 -2.38 -6.81 3.65
C VAL A 46 -1.40 -5.75 3.19
N TRP A 47 -1.21 -4.73 4.01
CA TRP A 47 -0.39 -3.56 3.73
C TRP A 47 0.86 -3.54 4.60
N GLU A 48 1.95 -2.94 4.12
CA GLU A 48 3.00 -2.49 5.03
C GLU A 48 2.41 -1.54 6.06
N ARG A 49 2.75 -1.71 7.35
CA ARG A 49 2.34 -0.76 8.38
C ARG A 49 3.01 0.60 8.21
N SER A 50 4.24 0.60 7.71
CA SER A 50 5.01 1.80 7.42
C SER A 50 5.49 1.79 5.97
N PRO A 51 4.93 2.63 5.09
CA PRO A 51 5.46 2.80 3.74
C PRO A 51 6.90 3.34 3.74
N ALA A 52 7.55 3.26 2.59
CA ALA A 52 8.87 3.86 2.40
C ALA A 52 8.82 5.38 2.59
N THR A 53 9.77 5.93 3.34
CA THR A 53 9.84 7.37 3.64
C THR A 53 10.70 8.15 2.65
N ASP A 54 11.30 7.49 1.68
CA ASP A 54 12.08 8.07 0.59
C ASP A 54 11.36 7.89 -0.76
N LYS A 55 11.41 8.93 -1.58
CA LYS A 55 10.82 8.92 -2.93
C LYS A 55 11.69 8.10 -3.88
N LYS A 56 11.06 7.21 -4.65
CA LYS A 56 11.70 6.29 -5.59
C LYS A 56 11.24 6.56 -7.02
N ALA A 57 12.16 6.43 -7.99
CA ALA A 57 11.76 6.26 -9.38
C ALA A 57 10.91 4.98 -9.50
N PHE A 58 10.03 4.90 -10.50
CA PHE A 58 9.10 3.78 -10.64
C PHE A 58 9.79 2.41 -10.68
N ASP A 59 10.84 2.27 -11.50
CA ASP A 59 11.62 1.03 -11.58
C ASP A 59 12.23 0.63 -10.24
N SER A 60 12.75 1.63 -9.50
CA SER A 60 13.30 1.40 -8.16
C SER A 60 12.22 1.01 -7.16
N ALA A 61 11.01 1.57 -7.26
CA ALA A 61 9.87 1.20 -6.44
C ALA A 61 9.40 -0.24 -6.74
N PHE A 62 9.43 -0.63 -8.02
CA PHE A 62 9.14 -2.00 -8.44
C PHE A 62 10.16 -3.00 -7.87
N VAL A 63 11.47 -2.73 -8.02
CA VAL A 63 12.52 -3.57 -7.44
C VAL A 63 12.39 -3.64 -5.91
N TYR A 64 12.13 -2.51 -5.26
CA TYR A 64 11.88 -2.46 -3.82
C TYR A 64 10.74 -3.40 -3.42
N SER A 65 9.63 -3.40 -4.16
CA SER A 65 8.49 -4.25 -3.87
C SER A 65 8.81 -5.74 -3.94
N THR A 66 9.61 -6.16 -4.92
CA THR A 66 9.96 -7.58 -5.12
C THR A 66 11.00 -8.10 -4.14
N THR A 67 11.82 -7.23 -3.60
CA THR A 67 12.90 -7.58 -2.67
C THR A 67 12.53 -7.40 -1.19
N ARG A 68 11.48 -6.61 -0.91
CA ARG A 68 11.06 -6.28 0.45
C ARG A 68 10.59 -7.50 1.22
N VAL A 69 10.97 -7.55 2.49
CA VAL A 69 10.45 -8.49 3.48
C VAL A 69 9.77 -7.69 4.58
N VAL A 70 8.49 -7.91 4.80
CA VAL A 70 7.69 -7.29 5.86
C VAL A 70 6.93 -8.40 6.58
N ALA A 71 6.84 -8.33 7.90
CA ALA A 71 6.19 -9.35 8.72
C ALA A 71 6.72 -10.76 8.41
N GLN A 72 8.04 -10.88 8.15
CA GLN A 72 8.73 -12.10 7.75
C GLN A 72 8.20 -12.74 6.44
N ARG A 73 7.51 -11.97 5.61
CA ARG A 73 6.91 -12.42 4.35
C ARG A 73 7.49 -11.67 3.15
N LYS A 74 7.56 -12.39 2.03
CA LYS A 74 7.86 -11.86 0.69
C LYS A 74 6.60 -11.85 -0.16
N GLY A 75 6.73 -11.42 -1.42
CA GLY A 75 5.61 -11.36 -2.36
C GLY A 75 4.80 -10.08 -2.21
N TRP A 76 5.46 -9.02 -1.80
CA TRP A 76 4.92 -7.67 -1.81
C TRP A 76 4.94 -7.09 -3.22
N ARG A 77 4.04 -6.18 -3.50
CA ARG A 77 3.91 -5.52 -4.80
C ARG A 77 3.43 -4.08 -4.65
N LEU A 78 3.59 -3.28 -5.67
CA LEU A 78 2.91 -1.99 -5.76
C LEU A 78 1.39 -2.23 -5.85
N PRO A 79 0.57 -1.44 -5.17
CA PRO A 79 -0.88 -1.54 -5.24
C PRO A 79 -1.40 -1.05 -6.58
N ALA A 80 -2.54 -1.55 -7.03
CA ALA A 80 -3.32 -0.88 -8.06
C ALA A 80 -3.89 0.46 -7.52
N LEU A 81 -4.28 1.38 -8.40
CA LEU A 81 -4.87 2.65 -7.97
C LEU A 81 -6.12 2.42 -7.11
N GLU A 82 -6.97 1.48 -7.51
CA GLU A 82 -8.19 1.12 -6.79
C GLU A 82 -7.90 0.58 -5.39
N GLU A 83 -6.77 -0.08 -5.21
CA GLU A 83 -6.34 -0.57 -3.89
C GLU A 83 -5.88 0.59 -2.99
N LEU A 84 -5.15 1.59 -3.52
CA LEU A 84 -4.85 2.81 -2.77
C LEU A 84 -6.15 3.53 -2.38
N LEU A 85 -7.09 3.67 -3.31
CA LEU A 85 -8.39 4.30 -3.07
C LEU A 85 -9.23 3.54 -2.04
N SER A 86 -9.05 2.23 -1.91
CA SER A 86 -9.76 1.45 -0.91
C SER A 86 -9.40 1.81 0.54
N LEU A 87 -8.24 2.41 0.76
CA LEU A 87 -7.84 2.91 2.08
C LEU A 87 -8.46 4.26 2.45
N VAL A 88 -9.04 4.96 1.48
CA VAL A 88 -9.50 6.35 1.64
C VAL A 88 -10.82 6.41 2.42
N ASP A 89 -10.88 7.32 3.38
CA ASP A 89 -12.12 7.79 3.99
C ASP A 89 -12.46 9.16 3.41
N PRO A 90 -13.51 9.29 2.59
CA PRO A 90 -13.83 10.54 1.91
C PRO A 90 -14.29 11.66 2.86
N THR A 91 -14.52 11.37 4.13
CA THR A 91 -14.85 12.36 5.15
C THR A 91 -13.62 12.97 5.81
N MET A 92 -12.45 12.40 5.55
CA MET A 92 -11.17 12.80 6.15
C MET A 92 -10.32 13.60 5.18
N THR A 93 -9.52 14.49 5.73
CA THR A 93 -8.51 15.27 5.00
C THR A 93 -7.22 15.31 5.78
N SER A 94 -6.09 15.21 5.09
CA SER A 94 -4.73 15.37 5.62
C SER A 94 -4.44 14.56 6.91
N PRO A 95 -4.37 13.24 6.85
CA PRO A 95 -4.50 12.36 5.70
C PRO A 95 -5.95 11.96 5.38
N THR A 96 -6.18 11.56 4.15
CA THR A 96 -7.45 10.99 3.69
C THR A 96 -7.67 9.54 4.14
N LEU A 97 -7.09 9.15 5.25
CA LEU A 97 -7.18 7.81 5.83
C LEU A 97 -8.24 7.76 6.95
N PRO A 98 -8.86 6.60 7.21
CA PRO A 98 -9.84 6.45 8.28
C PRO A 98 -9.27 6.84 9.65
N THR A 99 -10.07 7.51 10.47
CA THR A 99 -9.69 7.83 11.84
C THR A 99 -9.27 6.58 12.61
N GLY A 100 -8.17 6.67 13.34
CA GLY A 100 -7.63 5.57 14.14
C GLY A 100 -6.97 4.47 13.32
N HIS A 101 -6.59 4.74 12.07
CA HIS A 101 -5.80 3.80 11.28
C HIS A 101 -4.46 3.47 11.95
N PRO A 102 -3.94 2.23 11.79
CA PRO A 102 -2.69 1.80 12.44
C PRO A 102 -1.42 2.13 11.67
N PHE A 103 -1.52 2.75 10.49
CA PHE A 103 -0.37 3.02 9.63
C PHE A 103 0.55 4.08 10.21
N LEU A 104 1.85 3.92 10.00
CA LEU A 104 2.91 4.77 10.48
C LEU A 104 3.62 5.45 9.30
N ASN A 105 4.22 6.60 9.53
CA ASN A 105 5.10 7.28 8.56
C ASN A 105 4.48 7.50 7.19
N VAL A 106 3.16 7.66 7.10
CA VAL A 106 2.51 8.03 5.85
C VAL A 106 2.95 9.44 5.46
N GLN A 107 3.53 9.57 4.28
CA GLN A 107 4.05 10.84 3.78
C GLN A 107 2.93 11.61 3.09
N LEU A 108 2.83 12.91 3.34
CA LEU A 108 1.73 13.77 2.88
C LEU A 108 2.21 14.91 1.98
N ASP A 109 3.42 14.83 1.46
CA ASP A 109 4.01 15.90 0.65
C ASP A 109 4.12 15.54 -0.84
N TYR A 110 3.68 14.34 -1.23
CA TYR A 110 3.68 13.90 -2.63
C TYR A 110 2.93 12.58 -2.84
N PHE A 111 2.78 12.21 -4.12
CA PHE A 111 2.08 11.01 -4.57
C PHE A 111 2.76 9.70 -4.14
N TYR A 112 1.93 8.67 -4.01
CA TYR A 112 2.33 7.27 -3.95
C TYR A 112 2.15 6.61 -5.31
N TRP A 113 3.14 5.81 -5.74
CA TRP A 113 3.04 5.01 -6.95
C TRP A 113 1.94 3.95 -6.85
N SER A 114 1.13 3.83 -7.90
CA SER A 114 0.36 2.62 -8.15
C SER A 114 1.04 1.74 -9.20
N SER A 115 0.49 0.56 -9.47
CA SER A 115 0.84 -0.28 -10.61
C SER A 115 -0.07 0.00 -11.83
N THR A 116 -1.05 0.89 -11.71
CA THR A 116 -2.02 1.18 -12.75
C THR A 116 -1.42 2.08 -13.82
N VAL A 117 -1.40 1.58 -15.06
CA VAL A 117 -0.85 2.30 -16.21
C VAL A 117 -1.82 3.37 -16.67
N GLY A 118 -1.32 4.58 -16.88
CA GLY A 118 -2.05 5.67 -17.51
C GLY A 118 -2.04 5.56 -19.04
N ILE A 119 -2.99 6.21 -19.70
CA ILE A 119 -3.05 6.28 -21.17
C ILE A 119 -2.11 7.40 -21.63
N PRO A 120 -1.06 7.10 -22.40
CA PRO A 120 -0.17 8.13 -22.93
C PRO A 120 -0.92 9.07 -23.86
N VAL A 121 -0.79 10.37 -23.65
CA VAL A 121 -1.26 11.41 -24.57
C VAL A 121 -0.03 12.04 -25.21
N GLY A 122 0.19 11.79 -26.52
CA GLY A 122 1.34 12.32 -27.25
C GLY A 122 2.60 11.43 -27.12
N ASN A 123 3.74 12.02 -26.94
CA ASN A 123 5.12 11.51 -27.11
C ASN A 123 5.54 10.18 -26.45
N ASN A 124 4.75 9.13 -26.43
CA ASN A 124 5.11 7.78 -25.94
C ASN A 124 5.69 7.72 -24.51
N SER A 125 5.44 8.69 -23.67
CA SER A 125 5.88 8.63 -22.28
C SER A 125 5.05 7.62 -21.50
N GLN A 126 5.69 6.70 -20.82
CA GLN A 126 4.99 5.81 -19.90
C GLN A 126 4.41 6.63 -18.74
N LEU A 127 3.11 6.46 -18.52
CA LEU A 127 2.37 7.09 -17.43
C LEU A 127 1.92 6.04 -16.43
N ILE A 128 2.09 6.36 -15.15
CA ILE A 128 1.58 5.55 -14.04
C ILE A 128 0.72 6.44 -13.16
N TRP A 129 -0.42 5.95 -12.73
CA TRP A 129 -1.27 6.65 -11.79
C TRP A 129 -0.64 6.69 -10.40
N GLY A 130 -0.73 7.85 -9.76
CA GLY A 130 -0.38 8.05 -8.37
C GLY A 130 -1.53 8.66 -7.58
N TYR A 131 -1.51 8.45 -6.26
CA TYR A 131 -2.47 8.99 -5.31
C TYR A 131 -1.75 9.77 -4.20
N ASP A 132 -2.28 10.93 -3.85
CA ASP A 132 -1.81 11.77 -2.75
C ASP A 132 -2.76 11.63 -1.55
N PHE A 133 -2.25 11.16 -0.42
CA PHE A 133 -3.04 10.98 0.80
C PHE A 133 -3.24 12.27 1.59
N ASP A 134 -2.59 13.37 1.21
CA ASP A 134 -2.83 14.66 1.86
C ASP A 134 -4.19 15.24 1.46
N ASP A 135 -4.41 15.41 0.17
CA ASP A 135 -5.58 16.11 -0.36
C ASP A 135 -6.54 15.22 -1.17
N GLY A 136 -6.18 13.95 -1.37
CA GLY A 136 -6.99 13.01 -2.15
C GLY A 136 -6.82 13.15 -3.66
N SER A 137 -5.84 13.90 -4.13
CA SER A 137 -5.61 14.08 -5.55
C SER A 137 -5.03 12.83 -6.22
N MET A 138 -5.38 12.64 -7.49
CA MET A 138 -4.85 11.59 -8.35
C MET A 138 -4.21 12.22 -9.57
N SER A 139 -3.07 11.69 -10.01
CA SER A 139 -2.42 12.18 -11.22
C SER A 139 -1.80 11.03 -12.01
N SER A 140 -1.83 11.15 -13.33
CA SER A 140 -1.02 10.31 -14.21
C SER A 140 0.39 10.93 -14.32
N ILE A 141 1.37 10.19 -13.85
CA ILE A 141 2.72 10.68 -13.60
C ILE A 141 3.66 10.11 -14.67
N VAL A 142 4.48 10.97 -15.28
CA VAL A 142 5.50 10.55 -16.25
C VAL A 142 6.63 9.83 -15.52
N VAL A 143 6.78 8.54 -15.77
CA VAL A 143 7.72 7.64 -15.07
C VAL A 143 9.17 8.13 -15.14
N ALA A 144 9.59 8.62 -16.31
CA ALA A 144 10.97 9.07 -16.53
C ALA A 144 11.34 10.36 -15.78
N MET A 145 10.35 11.11 -15.26
CA MET A 145 10.57 12.45 -14.73
C MET A 145 10.29 12.58 -13.23
N ALA A 146 9.69 11.58 -12.62
CA ALA A 146 9.21 11.71 -11.25
C ALA A 146 9.74 10.61 -10.32
N LYS A 147 9.77 10.95 -9.03
CA LYS A 147 9.94 10.02 -7.93
C LYS A 147 8.78 10.19 -6.97
N CYS A 148 8.14 9.09 -6.61
CA CYS A 148 7.03 9.05 -5.67
C CYS A 148 7.32 8.07 -4.53
N TYR A 149 6.49 8.08 -3.51
CA TYR A 149 6.58 7.12 -2.43
C TYR A 149 6.10 5.73 -2.88
N ALA A 150 6.57 4.70 -2.21
CA ALA A 150 6.11 3.33 -2.39
C ALA A 150 5.43 2.83 -1.11
N TRP A 151 4.19 2.38 -1.25
CA TRP A 151 3.46 1.70 -0.20
C TRP A 151 3.06 0.32 -0.71
N LEU A 152 3.53 -0.73 -0.07
CA LEU A 152 3.38 -2.06 -0.61
C LEU A 152 2.17 -2.78 -0.05
N VAL A 153 1.61 -3.62 -0.89
CA VAL A 153 0.44 -4.44 -0.59
C VAL A 153 0.68 -5.89 -0.96
N ARG A 154 -0.05 -6.78 -0.31
CA ARG A 154 -0.06 -8.22 -0.58
C ARG A 154 -1.48 -8.76 -0.54
N GLY A 155 -1.76 -9.82 -1.34
CA GLY A 155 -3.09 -10.43 -1.44
C GLY A 155 -3.99 -9.70 -2.44
N GLY A 156 -5.29 -9.95 -2.36
CA GLY A 156 -6.31 -9.40 -3.26
C GLY A 156 -6.69 -10.34 -4.40
N TYR A 157 -7.93 -10.16 -4.89
CA TYR A 157 -8.44 -10.87 -6.06
C TYR A 157 -8.02 -10.10 -7.31
N GLY A 158 -7.16 -10.54 -8.10
CA GLY A 158 -6.94 -9.94 -9.41
C GLY A 158 -5.50 -9.75 -9.84
N HIS A 159 -4.56 -10.09 -8.98
CA HIS A 159 -3.15 -10.00 -9.34
C HIS A 159 -2.44 -11.36 -9.35
N ASN A 160 -3.19 -12.45 -9.26
CA ASN A 160 -2.73 -13.79 -9.60
C ASN A 160 -3.03 -14.06 -11.09
N TYR A 161 -2.56 -13.20 -11.98
CA TYR A 161 -2.46 -13.61 -13.36
C TYR A 161 -1.22 -14.52 -13.47
N PRO A 162 -1.40 -15.81 -13.74
CA PRO A 162 -0.29 -16.60 -14.25
C PRO A 162 0.08 -16.03 -15.61
N TRP A 163 1.23 -15.50 -15.74
CA TRP A 163 1.85 -15.19 -17.03
C TRP A 163 2.27 -16.47 -17.72
#